data_53291e1b8f16223e4bfd03b0fae1e9d5
#
_entry.id   53291e1b8f16223e4bfd03b0fae1e9d5
#
_cell.length_a   1.000
_cell.length_b   1.000
_cell.length_c   1.000
_cell.angle_alpha   90.00
_cell.angle_beta   90.00
_cell.angle_gamma   90.00
#
_symmetry.space_group_name_H-M   'P 1'
#
loop_
_entity.id
_entity.type
_entity.pdbx_description
1 polymer ?
#
loop_
_entity_poly.entity_id
_entity_poly.type
_entity_poly.pdbx_seq_one_letter_code
_entity_poly.pdbx_strand_id
1 'polypeptide(L)'
;MKNRLVAEARFLRGYFYFELVKNFGGVPLITGFLLPEEIQGITRASAEDVYKFIEDDLKAAADVLPQRSQYAATDMGRATRGAALGLLGKVYLYQSKWQEAHDVLKTVIDEGEYKLLDNFGDVWDVDHNNSEESLFEVQYMYDGTYALGGSLTVITGARSGPGDGWSWGQPTANLEQAYIDAGDTERLRWTIIKTGCTEIAGENNFDKFVENNTKIANYKDYIEKYGWDPECYIIDPSQHKSARIVRKYFVPIEKRPEVYNIDKIPLDHRILRYADVLLMYAEACNELGEDGTARTYLNEVRNRVKLPAVTSSGNELRKAIRLERRLELAWEQNRIYDIRRWTDDNGKKMICNLMGANGTFVKYNTDPATRDIYEWENQGEASDKGISFNENRDMVFPIPLYEITMSNGSITQNPGWN
;
A
#
# COMPACT_ATOMS: atom_id res chain seq x y z
N MET A 1 -3.10 29.10 -16.15
CA MET A 1 -1.86 28.57 -15.51
C MET A 1 -1.81 28.82 -14.01
N LYS A 2 -1.81 30.07 -13.49
CA LYS A 2 -1.69 30.36 -12.03
C LYS A 2 -2.70 29.58 -11.18
N ASN A 3 -4.00 29.61 -11.52
CA ASN A 3 -5.03 28.93 -10.72
C ASN A 3 -4.82 27.41 -10.66
N ARG A 4 -4.39 26.78 -11.79
CA ARG A 4 -4.07 25.35 -11.82
C ARG A 4 -2.90 25.03 -10.88
N LEU A 5 -1.82 25.80 -10.90
CA LEU A 5 -0.67 25.58 -10.01
C LEU A 5 -1.03 25.74 -8.53
N VAL A 6 -1.91 26.69 -8.19
CA VAL A 6 -2.44 26.82 -6.83
C VAL A 6 -3.28 25.60 -6.44
N ALA A 7 -4.11 25.09 -7.35
CA ALA A 7 -4.92 23.90 -7.11
C ALA A 7 -4.07 22.64 -6.95
N GLU A 8 -3.02 22.46 -7.77
CA GLU A 8 -2.03 21.39 -7.61
C GLU A 8 -1.32 21.46 -6.23
N ALA A 9 -0.93 22.66 -5.81
CA ALA A 9 -0.33 22.87 -4.49
C ALA A 9 -1.30 22.55 -3.35
N ARG A 10 -2.58 22.89 -3.48
CA ARG A 10 -3.62 22.52 -2.51
C ARG A 10 -3.84 21.02 -2.45
N PHE A 11 -3.90 20.34 -3.61
CA PHE A 11 -3.99 18.90 -3.68
C PHE A 11 -2.82 18.22 -2.93
N LEU A 12 -1.58 18.64 -3.20
CA LEU A 12 -0.40 18.10 -2.54
C LEU A 12 -0.40 18.41 -1.04
N ARG A 13 -0.84 19.62 -0.64
CA ARG A 13 -0.95 19.97 0.77
C ARG A 13 -1.99 19.10 1.46
N GLY A 14 -3.16 18.91 0.87
CA GLY A 14 -4.19 17.99 1.35
C GLY A 14 -3.65 16.56 1.50
N TYR A 15 -2.92 16.07 0.49
CA TYR A 15 -2.28 14.75 0.55
C TYR A 15 -1.28 14.64 1.71
N PHE A 16 -0.35 15.58 1.86
CA PHE A 16 0.65 15.52 2.93
C PHE A 16 0.03 15.66 4.32
N TYR A 17 -0.97 16.52 4.50
CA TYR A 17 -1.70 16.60 5.77
C TYR A 17 -2.50 15.33 6.05
N PHE A 18 -3.03 14.66 5.03
CA PHE A 18 -3.67 13.36 5.21
C PHE A 18 -2.66 12.28 5.67
N GLU A 19 -1.45 12.27 5.10
CA GLU A 19 -0.37 11.41 5.59
C GLU A 19 -0.01 11.71 7.05
N LEU A 20 0.03 12.99 7.45
CA LEU A 20 0.33 13.37 8.81
C LEU A 20 -0.79 12.98 9.78
N VAL A 21 -2.05 13.31 9.49
CA VAL A 21 -3.16 13.08 10.43
C VAL A 21 -3.42 11.60 10.68
N LYS A 22 -3.36 10.75 9.64
CA LYS A 22 -3.58 9.31 9.81
C LYS A 22 -2.45 8.61 10.58
N ASN A 23 -1.26 9.20 10.63
CA ASN A 23 -0.12 8.66 11.37
C ASN A 23 0.05 9.26 12.77
N PHE A 24 -0.18 10.57 12.95
CA PHE A 24 0.13 11.29 14.19
C PHE A 24 -1.10 11.89 14.88
N GLY A 25 -2.28 11.79 14.28
CA GLY A 25 -3.46 12.49 14.78
C GLY A 25 -3.39 13.99 14.51
N GLY A 26 -3.73 14.81 15.50
CA GLY A 26 -3.61 16.27 15.36
C GLY A 26 -2.16 16.71 15.15
N VAL A 27 -1.96 17.70 14.25
CA VAL A 27 -0.66 18.26 13.91
C VAL A 27 -0.78 19.77 13.74
N PRO A 28 0.32 20.55 13.79
CA PRO A 28 0.27 21.97 13.47
C PRO A 28 -0.28 22.23 12.06
N LEU A 29 -1.21 23.17 11.93
CA LEU A 29 -1.71 23.65 10.64
C LEU A 29 -0.93 24.90 10.23
N ILE A 30 -0.05 24.73 9.23
CA ILE A 30 0.74 25.81 8.66
C ILE A 30 0.14 26.21 7.33
N THR A 31 -0.50 27.38 7.28
CA THR A 31 -1.26 27.86 6.11
C THR A 31 -0.54 28.91 5.29
N GLY A 32 0.61 29.37 5.78
CA GLY A 32 1.39 30.44 5.16
C GLY A 32 2.88 30.34 5.47
N PHE A 33 3.61 31.33 5.02
CA PHE A 33 5.02 31.47 5.37
C PHE A 33 5.14 31.91 6.84
N LEU A 34 6.01 31.24 7.59
CA LEU A 34 6.29 31.55 8.98
C LEU A 34 7.72 32.09 9.12
N LEU A 35 7.89 33.10 9.92
CA LEU A 35 9.20 33.56 10.36
C LEU A 35 9.76 32.62 11.45
N PRO A 36 11.08 32.52 11.61
CA PRO A 36 11.68 31.65 12.63
C PRO A 36 11.14 31.88 14.07
N GLU A 37 10.83 33.12 14.44
CA GLU A 37 10.22 33.47 15.72
C GLU A 37 8.75 33.00 15.85
N GLU A 38 8.03 32.83 14.77
CA GLU A 38 6.64 32.33 14.76
C GLU A 38 6.55 30.81 14.86
N ILE A 39 7.64 30.10 14.59
CA ILE A 39 7.73 28.65 14.73
C ILE A 39 7.71 28.26 16.21
N GLN A 40 8.29 29.08 17.06
CA GLN A 40 8.27 28.87 18.51
C GLN A 40 6.87 29.14 19.05
N GLY A 41 6.30 28.18 19.74
CA GLY A 41 4.95 28.31 20.32
C GLY A 41 3.81 27.83 19.41
N ILE A 42 4.12 27.28 18.22
CA ILE A 42 3.11 26.57 17.41
C ILE A 42 2.56 25.40 18.21
N THR A 43 1.24 25.29 18.23
CA THR A 43 0.51 24.17 18.85
C THR A 43 -0.07 23.23 17.78
N ARG A 44 -0.43 22.03 18.21
CA ARG A 44 -1.14 21.08 17.34
C ARG A 44 -2.61 21.49 17.22
N ALA A 45 -3.14 21.47 16.03
CA ALA A 45 -4.58 21.47 15.78
C ALA A 45 -5.17 20.10 16.15
N SER A 46 -6.47 20.02 16.38
CA SER A 46 -7.14 18.74 16.56
C SER A 46 -7.12 17.92 15.26
N ALA A 47 -7.24 16.59 15.35
CA ALA A 47 -7.35 15.76 14.15
C ALA A 47 -8.57 16.16 13.30
N GLU A 48 -9.68 16.55 13.93
CA GLU A 48 -10.88 17.03 13.27
C GLU A 48 -10.63 18.29 12.43
N ASP A 49 -9.93 19.28 13.01
CA ASP A 49 -9.56 20.50 12.30
C ASP A 49 -8.63 20.23 11.12
N VAL A 50 -7.68 19.28 11.29
CA VAL A 50 -6.78 18.86 10.22
C VAL A 50 -7.57 18.19 9.10
N TYR A 51 -8.51 17.28 9.41
CA TYR A 51 -9.36 16.66 8.41
C TYR A 51 -10.21 17.69 7.66
N LYS A 52 -10.81 18.64 8.38
CA LYS A 52 -11.57 19.72 7.76
C LYS A 52 -10.72 20.55 6.80
N PHE A 53 -9.51 20.88 7.19
CA PHE A 53 -8.56 21.61 6.35
C PHE A 53 -8.21 20.83 5.07
N ILE A 54 -7.99 19.52 5.18
CA ILE A 54 -7.74 18.63 4.04
C ILE A 54 -8.97 18.63 3.08
N GLU A 55 -10.17 18.49 3.63
CA GLU A 55 -11.40 18.50 2.84
C GLU A 55 -11.56 19.81 2.06
N ASP A 56 -11.32 20.94 2.70
CA ASP A 56 -11.44 22.27 2.07
C ASP A 56 -10.39 22.45 0.95
N ASP A 57 -9.17 21.98 1.15
CA ASP A 57 -8.11 22.02 0.13
C ASP A 57 -8.42 21.10 -1.07
N LEU A 58 -8.87 19.87 -0.82
CA LEU A 58 -9.17 18.91 -1.89
C LEU A 58 -10.41 19.32 -2.69
N LYS A 59 -11.45 19.87 -2.06
CA LYS A 59 -12.61 20.46 -2.75
C LYS A 59 -12.18 21.61 -3.66
N ALA A 60 -11.44 22.58 -3.11
CA ALA A 60 -10.96 23.71 -3.89
C ALA A 60 -9.99 23.30 -5.01
N ALA A 61 -9.24 22.22 -4.84
CA ALA A 61 -8.43 21.66 -5.89
C ALA A 61 -9.28 21.01 -6.99
N ALA A 62 -10.28 20.21 -6.62
CA ALA A 62 -11.19 19.54 -7.57
C ALA A 62 -11.99 20.52 -8.43
N ASP A 63 -12.34 21.71 -7.89
CA ASP A 63 -13.08 22.74 -8.62
C ASP A 63 -12.25 23.37 -9.76
N VAL A 64 -10.92 23.29 -9.72
CA VAL A 64 -10.04 24.00 -10.64
C VAL A 64 -9.18 23.07 -11.50
N LEU A 65 -8.84 21.88 -10.96
CA LEU A 65 -7.99 20.93 -11.68
C LEU A 65 -8.71 20.38 -12.91
N PRO A 66 -7.99 20.24 -14.06
CA PRO A 66 -8.53 19.61 -15.25
C PRO A 66 -8.84 18.12 -15.02
N GLN A 67 -9.71 17.56 -15.86
CA GLN A 67 -9.85 16.12 -16.02
C GLN A 67 -8.61 15.54 -16.69
N ARG A 68 -8.38 14.23 -16.53
CA ARG A 68 -7.22 13.53 -17.07
C ARG A 68 -7.09 13.70 -18.59
N SER A 69 -8.21 13.56 -19.31
CA SER A 69 -8.26 13.68 -20.77
C SER A 69 -7.93 15.10 -21.30
N GLN A 70 -7.96 16.10 -20.43
CA GLN A 70 -7.67 17.51 -20.78
C GLN A 70 -6.18 17.85 -20.67
N TYR A 71 -5.36 16.96 -20.14
CA TYR A 71 -3.91 17.17 -20.07
C TYR A 71 -3.21 16.78 -21.38
N ALA A 72 -2.27 17.61 -21.80
CA ALA A 72 -1.34 17.22 -22.86
C ALA A 72 -0.42 16.07 -22.37
N ALA A 73 0.12 15.29 -23.30
CA ALA A 73 1.02 14.18 -22.95
C ALA A 73 2.24 14.63 -22.09
N THR A 74 2.71 15.84 -22.29
CA THR A 74 3.82 16.45 -21.51
C THR A 74 3.45 16.84 -20.09
N ASP A 75 2.16 16.95 -19.80
CA ASP A 75 1.62 17.30 -18.47
C ASP A 75 1.00 16.05 -17.77
N MET A 76 1.06 14.88 -18.40
CA MET A 76 0.57 13.64 -17.80
C MET A 76 1.29 13.34 -16.49
N GLY A 77 0.52 12.89 -15.48
CA GLY A 77 1.04 12.66 -14.13
C GLY A 77 0.83 13.83 -13.16
N ARG A 78 0.42 14.99 -13.64
CA ARG A 78 -0.04 16.09 -12.75
C ARG A 78 -1.35 15.70 -12.04
N ALA A 79 -1.58 16.34 -10.89
CA ALA A 79 -2.84 16.15 -10.18
C ALA A 79 -4.05 16.54 -11.04
N THR A 80 -5.03 15.66 -11.08
CA THR A 80 -6.27 15.81 -11.86
C THR A 80 -7.46 16.09 -10.94
N ARG A 81 -8.58 16.51 -11.50
CA ARG A 81 -9.86 16.60 -10.79
C ARG A 81 -10.22 15.23 -10.16
N GLY A 82 -10.11 14.14 -10.91
CA GLY A 82 -10.40 12.80 -10.41
C GLY A 82 -9.46 12.36 -9.28
N ALA A 83 -8.17 12.74 -9.34
CA ALA A 83 -7.24 12.49 -8.23
C ALA A 83 -7.66 13.23 -6.95
N ALA A 84 -8.08 14.50 -7.07
CA ALA A 84 -8.53 15.27 -5.91
C ALA A 84 -9.83 14.73 -5.31
N LEU A 85 -10.82 14.37 -6.13
CA LEU A 85 -12.08 13.75 -5.68
C LEU A 85 -11.85 12.34 -5.10
N GLY A 86 -11.04 11.53 -5.75
CA GLY A 86 -10.71 10.18 -5.26
C GLY A 86 -10.00 10.20 -3.89
N LEU A 87 -9.05 11.13 -3.72
CA LEU A 87 -8.40 11.35 -2.42
C LEU A 87 -9.37 11.90 -1.37
N LEU A 88 -10.26 12.83 -1.75
CA LEU A 88 -11.30 13.36 -0.88
C LEU A 88 -12.26 12.24 -0.42
N GLY A 89 -12.66 11.34 -1.33
CA GLY A 89 -13.45 10.15 -1.00
C GLY A 89 -12.75 9.27 0.04
N LYS A 90 -11.44 9.06 -0.10
CA LYS A 90 -10.62 8.32 0.87
C LYS A 90 -10.57 9.02 2.24
N VAL A 91 -10.44 10.34 2.25
CA VAL A 91 -10.45 11.18 3.47
C VAL A 91 -11.80 11.07 4.19
N TYR A 92 -12.91 11.08 3.47
CA TYR A 92 -14.26 10.88 4.05
C TYR A 92 -14.44 9.46 4.58
N LEU A 93 -14.01 8.45 3.82
CA LEU A 93 -14.08 7.04 4.22
C LEU A 93 -13.35 6.80 5.56
N TYR A 94 -12.19 7.44 5.77
CA TYR A 94 -11.41 7.33 7.01
C TYR A 94 -12.10 7.98 8.22
N GLN A 95 -13.01 8.90 7.98
CA GLN A 95 -13.84 9.54 9.00
C GLN A 95 -15.22 8.89 9.16
N SER A 96 -15.50 7.81 8.41
CA SER A 96 -16.84 7.18 8.35
C SER A 96 -17.95 8.15 7.87
N LYS A 97 -17.59 9.16 7.08
CA LYS A 97 -18.52 10.05 6.39
C LYS A 97 -19.00 9.35 5.12
N TRP A 98 -19.88 8.37 5.29
CA TRP A 98 -20.24 7.43 4.23
C TRP A 98 -20.96 8.09 3.06
N GLN A 99 -21.90 9.02 3.32
CA GLN A 99 -22.63 9.71 2.26
C GLN A 99 -21.71 10.62 1.45
N GLU A 100 -20.85 11.38 2.11
CA GLU A 100 -19.90 12.25 1.43
C GLU A 100 -18.88 11.44 0.62
N ALA A 101 -18.40 10.30 1.14
CA ALA A 101 -17.53 9.40 0.42
C ALA A 101 -18.23 8.83 -0.82
N HIS A 102 -19.47 8.34 -0.66
CA HIS A 102 -20.31 7.85 -1.75
C HIS A 102 -20.40 8.88 -2.88
N ASP A 103 -20.82 10.12 -2.57
CA ASP A 103 -21.14 11.13 -3.57
C ASP A 103 -19.91 11.57 -4.39
N VAL A 104 -18.77 11.78 -3.74
CA VAL A 104 -17.55 12.18 -4.45
C VAL A 104 -16.92 11.03 -5.24
N LEU A 105 -16.93 9.79 -4.71
CA LEU A 105 -16.41 8.62 -5.42
C LEU A 105 -17.30 8.26 -6.62
N LYS A 106 -18.62 8.38 -6.46
CA LYS A 106 -19.56 8.25 -7.58
C LYS A 106 -19.25 9.26 -8.68
N THR A 107 -18.93 10.49 -8.33
CA THR A 107 -18.55 11.51 -9.33
C THR A 107 -17.32 11.07 -10.13
N VAL A 108 -16.28 10.54 -9.48
CA VAL A 108 -15.09 10.02 -10.17
C VAL A 108 -15.44 8.89 -11.16
N ILE A 109 -16.35 8.00 -10.76
CA ILE A 109 -16.80 6.88 -11.60
C ILE A 109 -17.63 7.39 -12.79
N ASP A 110 -18.60 8.25 -12.54
CA ASP A 110 -19.53 8.78 -13.56
C ASP A 110 -18.81 9.66 -14.62
N GLU A 111 -17.73 10.33 -14.25
CA GLU A 111 -16.91 11.11 -15.17
C GLU A 111 -16.20 10.24 -16.23
N GLY A 112 -15.97 8.95 -15.96
CA GLY A 112 -15.45 7.97 -16.94
C GLY A 112 -14.02 8.22 -17.41
N GLU A 113 -13.22 8.96 -16.64
CA GLU A 113 -11.84 9.34 -16.98
C GLU A 113 -10.84 8.23 -16.68
N TYR A 114 -11.25 7.22 -15.90
CA TYR A 114 -10.39 6.12 -15.42
C TYR A 114 -11.09 4.78 -15.64
N LYS A 115 -10.29 3.73 -15.80
CA LYS A 115 -10.78 2.35 -15.89
C LYS A 115 -9.74 1.38 -15.35
N LEU A 116 -10.18 0.18 -15.00
CA LEU A 116 -9.27 -0.92 -14.66
C LEU A 116 -8.48 -1.33 -15.92
N LEU A 117 -7.21 -1.62 -15.77
CA LEU A 117 -6.44 -2.32 -16.79
C LEU A 117 -6.92 -3.76 -16.92
N ASP A 118 -6.92 -4.30 -18.13
CA ASP A 118 -7.40 -5.66 -18.40
C ASP A 118 -6.59 -6.71 -17.64
N ASN A 119 -5.26 -6.51 -17.56
CA ASN A 119 -4.36 -7.38 -16.81
C ASN A 119 -3.92 -6.71 -15.50
N PHE A 120 -4.09 -7.40 -14.39
CA PHE A 120 -3.64 -6.92 -13.09
C PHE A 120 -2.14 -6.64 -13.04
N GLY A 121 -1.34 -7.46 -13.75
CA GLY A 121 0.12 -7.33 -13.79
C GLY A 121 0.61 -6.03 -14.41
N ASP A 122 -0.12 -5.52 -15.40
CA ASP A 122 0.25 -4.29 -16.12
C ASP A 122 0.26 -3.05 -15.20
N VAL A 123 -0.52 -3.07 -14.13
CA VAL A 123 -0.51 -2.01 -13.11
C VAL A 123 0.90 -1.80 -12.52
N TRP A 124 1.72 -2.84 -12.48
CA TRP A 124 3.05 -2.86 -11.85
C TRP A 124 4.19 -2.84 -12.84
N ASP A 125 3.89 -2.63 -14.10
CA ASP A 125 4.90 -2.58 -15.16
C ASP A 125 5.41 -1.13 -15.37
N VAL A 126 6.71 -0.99 -15.61
CA VAL A 126 7.34 0.32 -15.91
C VAL A 126 6.82 0.95 -17.21
N ASP A 127 6.35 0.13 -18.15
CA ASP A 127 5.77 0.60 -19.41
C ASP A 127 4.33 1.12 -19.26
N HIS A 128 3.71 0.91 -18.08
CA HIS A 128 2.35 1.32 -17.75
C HIS A 128 2.29 2.42 -16.66
N ASN A 129 3.39 3.15 -16.46
CA ASN A 129 3.36 4.33 -15.63
C ASN A 129 2.32 5.35 -16.15
N ASN A 130 1.60 5.98 -15.23
CA ASN A 130 0.50 6.90 -15.56
C ASN A 130 -0.59 6.28 -16.45
N SER A 131 -0.88 4.99 -16.28
CA SER A 131 -1.94 4.31 -17.01
C SER A 131 -3.33 4.88 -16.69
N GLU A 132 -4.35 4.43 -17.44
CA GLU A 132 -5.74 4.82 -17.22
C GLU A 132 -6.35 4.29 -15.90
N GLU A 133 -5.68 3.39 -15.21
CA GLU A 133 -6.05 2.97 -13.85
C GLU A 133 -5.47 3.91 -12.77
N SER A 134 -4.44 4.68 -13.09
CA SER A 134 -3.78 5.55 -12.12
C SER A 134 -4.50 6.90 -12.01
N LEU A 135 -4.93 7.25 -10.79
CA LEU A 135 -5.43 8.58 -10.47
C LEU A 135 -4.29 9.51 -10.09
N PHE A 136 -3.33 9.01 -9.32
CA PHE A 136 -2.15 9.77 -8.93
C PHE A 136 -0.97 8.86 -8.60
N GLU A 137 0.20 9.20 -9.13
CA GLU A 137 1.48 8.51 -8.91
C GLU A 137 2.57 9.52 -8.55
N VAL A 138 3.56 9.05 -7.76
CA VAL A 138 4.84 9.73 -7.69
C VAL A 138 5.67 9.22 -8.85
N GLN A 139 6.02 10.11 -9.76
CA GLN A 139 6.72 9.77 -10.99
C GLN A 139 8.21 9.62 -10.75
N TYR A 140 8.75 8.56 -11.29
CA TYR A 140 10.18 8.26 -11.28
C TYR A 140 10.72 8.10 -12.69
N MET A 141 11.96 8.44 -12.89
CA MET A 141 12.65 8.24 -14.15
C MET A 141 14.06 7.73 -13.93
N TYR A 142 14.57 7.01 -14.93
CA TYR A 142 15.98 6.70 -14.96
C TYR A 142 16.77 7.89 -15.45
N ASP A 143 17.78 8.25 -14.69
CA ASP A 143 18.83 9.19 -15.10
C ASP A 143 20.19 8.63 -14.64
N GLY A 144 21.13 8.55 -15.54
CA GLY A 144 22.47 8.01 -15.26
C GLY A 144 23.24 8.83 -14.20
N THR A 145 22.90 10.10 -14.04
CA THR A 145 23.59 11.05 -13.16
C THR A 145 22.81 11.35 -11.88
N TYR A 146 21.54 11.70 -12.01
CA TYR A 146 20.73 12.17 -10.90
C TYR A 146 19.90 11.05 -10.26
N ALA A 147 19.61 11.20 -8.96
CA ALA A 147 18.77 10.29 -8.18
C ALA A 147 17.28 10.62 -8.38
N LEU A 148 16.72 10.23 -9.53
CA LEU A 148 15.34 10.49 -9.92
C LEU A 148 14.45 9.22 -9.94
N GLY A 149 15.01 8.07 -9.54
CA GLY A 149 14.31 6.79 -9.51
C GLY A 149 13.64 6.48 -8.16
N GLY A 150 12.74 5.49 -8.18
CA GLY A 150 12.06 4.98 -7.01
C GLY A 150 12.89 3.98 -6.22
N SER A 151 12.67 3.91 -4.91
CA SER A 151 13.43 3.07 -3.99
C SER A 151 12.74 1.75 -3.62
N LEU A 152 11.42 1.63 -3.82
CA LEU A 152 10.63 0.48 -3.32
C LEU A 152 11.11 -0.86 -3.89
N THR A 153 11.52 -0.90 -5.14
CA THR A 153 12.05 -2.11 -5.79
C THR A 153 13.26 -2.67 -5.04
N VAL A 154 14.19 -1.80 -4.65
CA VAL A 154 15.39 -2.21 -3.90
C VAL A 154 15.06 -2.49 -2.43
N ILE A 155 14.22 -1.65 -1.81
CA ILE A 155 13.82 -1.85 -0.40
C ILE A 155 13.13 -3.18 -0.18
N THR A 156 12.25 -3.60 -1.08
CA THR A 156 11.46 -4.83 -0.97
C THR A 156 12.09 -6.05 -1.66
N GLY A 157 13.08 -5.83 -2.52
CA GLY A 157 13.76 -6.86 -3.28
C GLY A 157 14.56 -7.84 -2.42
N ALA A 158 14.87 -9.00 -3.00
CA ALA A 158 15.64 -10.04 -2.33
C ALA A 158 17.10 -9.62 -2.07
N ARG A 159 17.64 -9.94 -0.90
CA ARG A 159 19.03 -9.65 -0.54
C ARG A 159 20.06 -10.46 -1.32
N SER A 160 19.70 -11.65 -1.67
CA SER A 160 20.61 -12.63 -2.32
C SER A 160 19.85 -13.21 -3.50
N GLY A 161 19.73 -12.47 -4.55
CA GLY A 161 19.00 -12.92 -5.72
C GLY A 161 18.93 -11.83 -6.76
N PRO A 162 18.26 -12.04 -7.87
CA PRO A 162 18.21 -11.08 -8.95
C PRO A 162 17.55 -9.73 -8.59
N GLY A 163 17.21 -9.53 -7.33
CA GLY A 163 16.62 -8.28 -6.85
C GLY A 163 17.57 -7.32 -6.18
N ASP A 164 18.75 -7.76 -5.77
CA ASP A 164 19.78 -6.97 -5.06
C ASP A 164 19.21 -5.97 -4.05
N GLY A 165 18.25 -6.44 -3.22
CA GLY A 165 17.45 -5.59 -2.37
C GLY A 165 17.77 -5.71 -0.88
N TRP A 166 16.99 -4.99 -0.07
CA TRP A 166 17.17 -4.95 1.38
C TRP A 166 16.28 -5.93 2.14
N SER A 167 15.37 -6.61 1.47
CA SER A 167 14.42 -7.58 2.05
C SER A 167 13.50 -7.00 3.12
N TRP A 168 13.15 -5.74 3.02
CA TRP A 168 12.24 -5.13 3.97
C TRP A 168 10.80 -5.44 3.59
N GLY A 169 9.98 -5.67 4.64
CA GLY A 169 8.58 -5.90 4.46
C GLY A 169 8.28 -7.15 3.64
N GLN A 170 8.56 -8.32 4.18
CA GLN A 170 8.32 -9.59 3.49
C GLN A 170 6.84 -9.99 3.55
N PRO A 171 6.24 -10.48 2.45
CA PRO A 171 4.88 -11.03 2.47
C PRO A 171 4.76 -12.19 3.45
N THR A 172 3.62 -12.29 4.12
CA THR A 172 3.35 -13.38 5.06
C THR A 172 2.70 -14.57 4.38
N ALA A 173 2.90 -15.80 4.91
CA ALA A 173 2.16 -16.98 4.45
C ALA A 173 0.65 -16.81 4.66
N ASN A 174 0.23 -16.05 5.67
CA ASN A 174 -1.18 -15.72 5.89
C ASN A 174 -1.77 -14.87 4.74
N LEU A 175 -0.98 -13.99 4.11
CA LEU A 175 -1.43 -13.27 2.91
C LEU A 175 -1.51 -14.23 1.70
N GLU A 176 -0.49 -15.06 1.49
CA GLU A 176 -0.50 -16.09 0.45
C GLU A 176 -1.72 -17.01 0.59
N GLN A 177 -1.97 -17.53 1.81
CA GLN A 177 -3.09 -18.39 2.09
C GLN A 177 -4.44 -17.70 1.79
N ALA A 178 -4.57 -16.41 2.08
CA ALA A 178 -5.79 -15.67 1.76
C ALA A 178 -6.07 -15.61 0.25
N TYR A 179 -5.05 -15.53 -0.59
CA TYR A 179 -5.21 -15.66 -2.04
C TYR A 179 -5.63 -17.08 -2.45
N ILE A 180 -4.99 -18.10 -1.86
CA ILE A 180 -5.28 -19.52 -2.14
C ILE A 180 -6.74 -19.83 -1.75
N ASP A 181 -7.17 -19.43 -0.56
CA ASP A 181 -8.53 -19.62 -0.06
C ASP A 181 -9.59 -18.91 -0.92
N ALA A 182 -9.24 -17.78 -1.49
CA ALA A 182 -10.08 -17.03 -2.42
C ALA A 182 -10.08 -17.61 -3.85
N GLY A 183 -9.20 -18.58 -4.16
CA GLY A 183 -8.98 -19.07 -5.52
C GLY A 183 -8.34 -18.04 -6.46
N ASP A 184 -7.66 -17.03 -5.90
CA ASP A 184 -7.12 -15.88 -6.62
C ASP A 184 -5.67 -16.11 -7.06
N THR A 185 -5.49 -16.91 -8.05
CA THR A 185 -4.17 -17.25 -8.59
C THR A 185 -3.54 -16.07 -9.32
N GLU A 186 -4.35 -15.21 -9.97
CA GLU A 186 -3.84 -14.10 -10.77
C GLU A 186 -3.21 -13.01 -9.90
N ARG A 187 -3.90 -12.55 -8.85
CA ARG A 187 -3.30 -11.53 -7.96
C ARG A 187 -2.20 -12.11 -7.08
N LEU A 188 -2.30 -13.37 -6.67
CA LEU A 188 -1.22 -14.05 -5.96
C LEU A 188 0.08 -13.98 -6.76
N ARG A 189 0.01 -14.41 -8.02
CA ARG A 189 1.11 -14.41 -8.98
C ARG A 189 1.79 -13.03 -9.10
N TRP A 190 0.99 -11.94 -9.17
CA TRP A 190 1.51 -10.57 -9.33
C TRP A 190 1.83 -9.84 -8.03
N THR A 191 1.53 -10.43 -6.89
CA THR A 191 1.79 -9.80 -5.58
C THR A 191 2.98 -10.42 -4.87
N ILE A 192 3.15 -11.75 -4.96
CA ILE A 192 4.14 -12.51 -4.21
C ILE A 192 5.01 -13.32 -5.17
N ILE A 193 6.33 -13.15 -5.05
CA ILE A 193 7.30 -14.09 -5.56
C ILE A 193 7.66 -15.01 -4.40
N LYS A 194 7.47 -16.29 -4.60
CA LYS A 194 7.82 -17.33 -3.62
C LYS A 194 8.96 -18.16 -4.16
N THR A 195 9.80 -18.64 -3.28
CA THR A 195 10.79 -19.67 -3.65
C THR A 195 10.09 -20.85 -4.32
N GLY A 196 10.58 -21.27 -5.46
CA GLY A 196 9.96 -22.32 -6.27
C GLY A 196 8.88 -21.81 -7.24
N CYS A 197 8.72 -20.51 -7.43
CA CYS A 197 7.80 -19.94 -8.39
C CYS A 197 8.42 -19.98 -9.80
N THR A 198 7.86 -20.80 -10.68
CA THR A 198 8.37 -21.00 -12.05
C THR A 198 8.07 -19.84 -13.00
N GLU A 199 7.19 -18.94 -12.64
CA GLU A 199 6.71 -17.85 -13.51
C GLU A 199 7.77 -16.76 -13.77
N ILE A 200 8.90 -16.80 -13.09
CA ILE A 200 10.05 -15.91 -13.28
C ILE A 200 11.26 -16.68 -13.81
N ALA A 201 11.09 -17.95 -14.15
CA ALA A 201 12.17 -18.84 -14.55
C ALA A 201 13.00 -18.33 -15.75
N GLY A 202 12.40 -17.54 -16.64
CA GLY A 202 13.14 -16.90 -17.74
C GLY A 202 14.13 -15.82 -17.29
N GLU A 203 14.01 -15.31 -16.08
CA GLU A 203 14.84 -14.23 -15.53
C GLU A 203 15.99 -14.75 -14.65
N ASN A 204 15.95 -16.03 -14.26
CA ASN A 204 16.88 -16.64 -13.34
C ASN A 204 17.61 -17.80 -13.99
N ASN A 205 18.79 -17.55 -14.45
CA ASN A 205 19.72 -18.61 -14.72
C ASN A 205 20.26 -19.12 -13.37
N PHE A 206 19.67 -20.20 -12.85
CA PHE A 206 20.04 -20.84 -11.61
C PHE A 206 21.54 -21.16 -11.56
N ASP A 207 22.12 -21.61 -12.67
CA ASP A 207 23.54 -21.93 -12.76
C ASP A 207 24.41 -20.69 -12.54
N LYS A 208 24.04 -19.54 -13.11
CA LYS A 208 24.75 -18.26 -12.84
C LYS A 208 24.57 -17.76 -11.41
N PHE A 209 23.45 -18.03 -10.80
CA PHE A 209 23.18 -17.67 -9.41
C PHE A 209 24.00 -18.56 -8.47
N VAL A 210 24.11 -19.86 -8.74
CA VAL A 210 24.92 -20.81 -7.97
C VAL A 210 26.42 -20.54 -8.17
N GLU A 211 26.87 -20.23 -9.38
CA GLU A 211 28.27 -19.88 -9.67
C GLU A 211 28.74 -18.64 -8.91
N ASN A 212 27.87 -17.64 -8.75
CA ASN A 212 28.20 -16.38 -8.07
C ASN A 212 28.03 -16.42 -6.56
N ASN A 213 27.41 -17.48 -5.98
CA ASN A 213 27.08 -17.55 -4.56
C ASN A 213 27.53 -18.87 -3.92
N THR A 214 28.79 -18.96 -3.56
CA THR A 214 29.38 -20.13 -2.85
C THR A 214 28.70 -20.45 -1.51
N LYS A 215 27.87 -19.57 -0.97
CA LYS A 215 27.07 -19.79 0.24
C LYS A 215 25.85 -20.69 0.01
N ILE A 216 25.53 -21.00 -1.23
CA ILE A 216 24.33 -21.76 -1.63
C ILE A 216 24.66 -23.25 -1.90
N ALA A 217 25.80 -23.72 -1.47
CA ALA A 217 26.17 -25.15 -1.61
C ALA A 217 25.11 -26.13 -1.05
N ASN A 218 24.26 -25.67 -0.13
CA ASN A 218 23.18 -26.48 0.47
C ASN A 218 21.84 -26.36 -0.26
N TYR A 219 21.76 -25.62 -1.35
CA TYR A 219 20.49 -25.40 -2.07
C TYR A 219 20.03 -26.64 -2.82
N LYS A 220 20.95 -27.50 -3.30
CA LYS A 220 20.58 -28.78 -3.91
C LYS A 220 19.83 -29.66 -2.91
N ASP A 221 20.29 -29.71 -1.69
CA ASP A 221 19.64 -30.47 -0.62
C ASP A 221 18.26 -29.90 -0.28
N TYR A 222 18.11 -28.56 -0.38
CA TYR A 222 16.85 -27.90 -0.13
C TYR A 222 15.83 -28.13 -1.26
N ILE A 223 16.29 -28.09 -2.52
CA ILE A 223 15.46 -28.40 -3.69
C ILE A 223 15.05 -29.88 -3.68
N GLU A 224 15.97 -30.81 -3.39
CA GLU A 224 15.65 -32.23 -3.24
C GLU A 224 14.65 -32.49 -2.11
N LYS A 225 14.80 -31.81 -0.98
CA LYS A 225 13.93 -31.97 0.19
C LYS A 225 12.51 -31.46 -0.07
N TYR A 226 12.34 -30.36 -0.78
CA TYR A 226 11.06 -29.70 -0.96
C TYR A 226 10.46 -29.84 -2.36
N GLY A 227 11.12 -30.53 -3.28
CA GLY A 227 10.60 -30.84 -4.62
C GLY A 227 10.48 -29.62 -5.54
N TRP A 228 11.32 -28.63 -5.41
CA TRP A 228 11.29 -27.43 -6.25
C TRP A 228 12.01 -27.63 -7.58
N ASP A 229 11.50 -26.96 -8.61
CA ASP A 229 12.10 -26.91 -9.93
C ASP A 229 13.44 -26.15 -9.86
N PRO A 230 14.55 -26.69 -10.33
CA PRO A 230 15.86 -26.02 -10.35
C PRO A 230 15.91 -24.78 -11.22
N GLU A 231 14.94 -24.57 -12.11
CA GLU A 231 14.81 -23.34 -12.93
C GLU A 231 14.00 -22.25 -12.22
N CYS A 232 13.48 -22.49 -11.01
CA CYS A 232 12.66 -21.54 -10.32
C CYS A 232 13.47 -20.48 -9.55
N TYR A 233 12.79 -19.38 -9.20
CA TYR A 233 13.37 -18.34 -8.37
C TYR A 233 13.70 -18.86 -6.97
N ILE A 234 14.95 -18.66 -6.52
CA ILE A 234 15.39 -19.08 -5.20
C ILE A 234 15.64 -17.86 -4.32
N ILE A 235 14.92 -17.82 -3.21
CA ILE A 235 15.08 -16.82 -2.17
C ILE A 235 15.82 -17.49 -1.01
N ASP A 236 17.00 -16.96 -0.64
CA ASP A 236 17.78 -17.51 0.46
C ASP A 236 17.01 -17.39 1.78
N PRO A 237 16.57 -18.49 2.40
CA PRO A 237 15.79 -18.45 3.63
C PRO A 237 16.58 -17.92 4.82
N SER A 238 17.91 -17.94 4.79
CA SER A 238 18.75 -17.31 5.82
C SER A 238 18.66 -15.80 5.82
N GLN A 239 18.32 -15.20 4.67
CA GLN A 239 18.17 -13.76 4.46
C GLN A 239 16.69 -13.32 4.44
N HIS A 240 15.78 -14.25 4.10
CA HIS A 240 14.35 -14.02 3.94
C HIS A 240 13.55 -14.98 4.80
N LYS A 241 13.19 -14.54 5.98
CA LYS A 241 12.47 -15.38 6.96
C LYS A 241 11.11 -15.89 6.46
N SER A 242 10.46 -15.22 5.52
CA SER A 242 9.19 -15.67 4.96
C SER A 242 9.32 -16.46 3.66
N ALA A 243 10.51 -16.57 3.08
CA ALA A 243 10.78 -17.13 1.74
C ALA A 243 9.90 -16.52 0.62
N ARG A 244 9.43 -15.28 0.84
CA ARG A 244 8.58 -14.54 -0.09
C ARG A 244 9.10 -13.13 -0.24
N ILE A 245 9.01 -12.58 -1.45
CA ILE A 245 9.28 -11.16 -1.72
C ILE A 245 8.10 -10.53 -2.44
N VAL A 246 8.06 -9.21 -2.45
CA VAL A 246 7.00 -8.43 -3.11
C VAL A 246 7.25 -8.41 -4.61
N ARG A 247 6.25 -8.82 -5.42
CA ARG A 247 6.34 -8.75 -6.86
C ARG A 247 5.89 -7.41 -7.43
N LYS A 248 4.93 -6.73 -6.81
CA LYS A 248 4.40 -5.45 -7.31
C LYS A 248 5.47 -4.39 -7.58
N TYR A 249 6.60 -4.46 -6.90
CA TYR A 249 7.72 -3.53 -7.10
C TYR A 249 8.95 -4.20 -7.72
N PHE A 250 8.79 -5.44 -8.17
CA PHE A 250 9.87 -6.15 -8.84
C PHE A 250 9.92 -5.75 -10.31
N VAL A 251 11.04 -5.19 -10.74
CA VAL A 251 11.29 -4.88 -12.16
C VAL A 251 12.08 -6.02 -12.78
N PRO A 252 11.55 -6.68 -13.82
CA PRO A 252 12.24 -7.74 -14.57
C PRO A 252 13.61 -7.29 -15.07
N ILE A 253 14.55 -8.23 -15.16
CA ILE A 253 15.95 -7.90 -15.50
C ILE A 253 16.06 -7.17 -16.84
N GLU A 254 15.30 -7.60 -17.82
CA GLU A 254 15.26 -7.03 -19.16
C GLU A 254 14.70 -5.60 -19.23
N LYS A 255 13.97 -5.17 -18.20
CA LYS A 255 13.41 -3.81 -18.07
C LYS A 255 14.19 -2.93 -17.09
N ARG A 256 15.26 -3.46 -16.50
CA ARG A 256 16.09 -2.69 -15.57
C ARG A 256 16.96 -1.67 -16.29
N PRO A 257 17.19 -0.51 -15.66
CA PRO A 257 18.14 0.44 -16.20
C PRO A 257 19.57 -0.10 -16.14
N GLU A 258 20.47 0.47 -16.94
CA GLU A 258 21.89 0.12 -16.99
C GLU A 258 22.54 0.15 -15.60
N VAL A 259 22.20 1.16 -14.78
CA VAL A 259 22.59 1.25 -13.38
C VAL A 259 21.39 0.91 -12.50
N TYR A 260 21.38 -0.29 -11.95
CA TYR A 260 20.35 -0.73 -11.02
C TYR A 260 20.72 -0.37 -9.58
N ASN A 261 20.13 0.70 -9.05
CA ASN A 261 20.38 1.18 -7.69
C ASN A 261 19.10 1.76 -7.09
N ILE A 262 19.09 1.98 -5.79
CA ILE A 262 17.94 2.42 -4.98
C ILE A 262 17.24 3.69 -5.50
N ASP A 263 17.96 4.54 -6.18
CA ASP A 263 17.48 5.84 -6.66
C ASP A 263 17.43 5.94 -8.20
N LYS A 264 17.45 4.79 -8.89
CA LYS A 264 17.55 4.72 -10.35
C LYS A 264 16.40 3.96 -11.04
N ILE A 265 15.45 3.44 -10.27
CA ILE A 265 14.39 2.58 -10.82
C ILE A 265 13.22 3.42 -11.33
N PRO A 266 12.84 3.32 -12.63
CA PRO A 266 11.81 4.15 -13.25
C PRO A 266 10.39 3.58 -13.06
N LEU A 267 10.13 2.86 -11.98
CA LEU A 267 8.82 2.34 -11.64
C LEU A 267 8.10 3.33 -10.74
N ASP A 268 7.04 3.96 -11.24
CA ASP A 268 6.26 4.94 -10.50
C ASP A 268 5.59 4.34 -9.25
N HIS A 269 5.45 5.15 -8.22
CA HIS A 269 4.75 4.74 -7.01
C HIS A 269 3.28 5.17 -7.06
N ARG A 270 2.39 4.18 -7.19
CA ARG A 270 0.93 4.38 -7.26
C ARG A 270 0.39 4.79 -5.89
N ILE A 271 -0.07 6.03 -5.77
CA ILE A 271 -0.67 6.57 -4.53
C ILE A 271 -2.16 6.26 -4.46
N LEU A 272 -2.83 6.43 -5.61
CA LEU A 272 -4.25 6.18 -5.73
C LEU A 272 -4.58 5.65 -7.12
N ARG A 273 -5.31 4.54 -7.17
CA ARG A 273 -5.73 3.93 -8.43
C ARG A 273 -7.22 3.62 -8.45
N TYR A 274 -7.77 3.41 -9.63
CA TYR A 274 -9.21 3.26 -9.85
C TYR A 274 -9.82 2.06 -9.13
N ALA A 275 -9.09 0.94 -8.99
CA ALA A 275 -9.55 -0.19 -8.18
C ALA A 275 -9.79 0.19 -6.71
N ASP A 276 -8.97 1.07 -6.11
CA ASP A 276 -9.22 1.56 -4.75
C ASP A 276 -10.48 2.44 -4.71
N VAL A 277 -10.71 3.28 -5.73
CA VAL A 277 -11.94 4.08 -5.87
C VAL A 277 -13.17 3.18 -5.89
N LEU A 278 -13.18 2.13 -6.72
CA LEU A 278 -14.30 1.18 -6.82
C LEU A 278 -14.56 0.46 -5.50
N LEU A 279 -13.51 0.01 -4.81
CA LEU A 279 -13.63 -0.68 -3.54
C LEU A 279 -14.03 0.24 -2.38
N MET A 280 -13.58 1.49 -2.38
CA MET A 280 -14.04 2.52 -1.42
C MET A 280 -15.51 2.87 -1.66
N TYR A 281 -15.93 2.98 -2.91
CA TYR A 281 -17.32 3.22 -3.26
C TYR A 281 -18.22 2.04 -2.86
N ALA A 282 -17.78 0.80 -3.13
CA ALA A 282 -18.49 -0.39 -2.69
C ALA A 282 -18.63 -0.46 -1.17
N GLU A 283 -17.59 -0.05 -0.41
CA GLU A 283 -17.65 0.02 1.04
C GLU A 283 -18.68 1.07 1.51
N ALA A 284 -18.63 2.28 0.95
CA ALA A 284 -19.58 3.35 1.30
C ALA A 284 -21.02 2.94 0.99
N CYS A 285 -21.28 2.36 -0.18
CA CYS A 285 -22.61 1.83 -0.55
C CYS A 285 -23.10 0.75 0.44
N ASN A 286 -22.25 -0.19 0.83
CA ASN A 286 -22.65 -1.23 1.80
C ASN A 286 -22.95 -0.64 3.18
N GLU A 287 -22.19 0.35 3.66
CA GLU A 287 -22.45 1.03 4.93
C GLU A 287 -23.74 1.88 4.90
N LEU A 288 -24.15 2.33 3.71
CA LEU A 288 -25.43 3.03 3.46
C LEU A 288 -26.62 2.06 3.20
N GLY A 289 -26.38 0.75 3.15
CA GLY A 289 -27.40 -0.25 2.87
C GLY A 289 -27.71 -0.44 1.37
N GLU A 290 -26.89 0.11 0.49
CA GLU A 290 -27.01 -0.01 -0.96
C GLU A 290 -26.28 -1.24 -1.50
N ASP A 291 -26.56 -2.42 -0.94
CA ASP A 291 -25.86 -3.68 -1.23
C ASP A 291 -25.82 -4.06 -2.71
N GLY A 292 -26.85 -3.70 -3.48
CA GLY A 292 -26.90 -3.93 -4.92
C GLY A 292 -25.78 -3.20 -5.67
N THR A 293 -25.65 -1.91 -5.39
CA THR A 293 -24.60 -1.03 -5.95
C THR A 293 -23.23 -1.49 -5.46
N ALA A 294 -23.08 -1.78 -4.18
CA ALA A 294 -21.83 -2.27 -3.60
C ALA A 294 -21.33 -3.54 -4.30
N ARG A 295 -22.21 -4.51 -4.56
CA ARG A 295 -21.86 -5.73 -5.30
C ARG A 295 -21.41 -5.45 -6.74
N THR A 296 -22.04 -4.51 -7.41
CA THR A 296 -21.68 -4.17 -8.80
C THR A 296 -20.20 -3.79 -8.89
N TYR A 297 -19.76 -2.84 -8.07
CA TYR A 297 -18.39 -2.34 -8.14
C TYR A 297 -17.34 -3.27 -7.50
N LEU A 298 -17.73 -4.00 -6.45
CA LEU A 298 -16.91 -5.10 -5.93
C LEU A 298 -16.66 -6.16 -7.01
N ASN A 299 -17.70 -6.57 -7.72
CA ASN A 299 -17.61 -7.61 -8.75
C ASN A 299 -16.90 -7.14 -10.02
N GLU A 300 -16.86 -5.86 -10.29
CA GLU A 300 -16.05 -5.29 -11.38
C GLU A 300 -14.55 -5.57 -11.14
N VAL A 301 -14.05 -5.30 -9.92
CA VAL A 301 -12.67 -5.62 -9.54
C VAL A 301 -12.40 -7.12 -9.59
N ARG A 302 -13.32 -7.95 -9.09
CA ARG A 302 -13.21 -9.41 -9.10
C ARG A 302 -13.21 -10.01 -10.49
N ASN A 303 -14.04 -9.48 -11.39
CA ASN A 303 -14.15 -9.94 -12.76
C ASN A 303 -12.84 -9.78 -13.55
N ARG A 304 -12.08 -8.73 -13.32
CA ARG A 304 -10.76 -8.54 -13.92
C ARG A 304 -9.84 -9.74 -13.72
N VAL A 305 -9.88 -10.35 -12.54
CA VAL A 305 -9.07 -11.52 -12.17
C VAL A 305 -9.87 -12.82 -12.22
N LYS A 306 -11.02 -12.81 -12.89
CA LYS A 306 -11.87 -13.97 -13.16
C LYS A 306 -12.37 -14.70 -11.91
N LEU A 307 -12.52 -14.01 -10.80
CA LEU A 307 -13.10 -14.56 -9.59
C LEU A 307 -14.63 -14.60 -9.68
N PRO A 308 -15.27 -15.60 -9.05
CA PRO A 308 -16.73 -15.67 -8.97
C PRO A 308 -17.34 -14.42 -8.34
N ALA A 309 -18.49 -14.00 -8.86
CA ALA A 309 -19.21 -12.86 -8.32
C ALA A 309 -19.68 -13.10 -6.87
N VAL A 310 -19.55 -12.09 -6.02
CA VAL A 310 -20.13 -12.05 -4.69
C VAL A 310 -21.62 -11.74 -4.81
N THR A 311 -22.46 -12.53 -4.11
CA THR A 311 -23.93 -12.37 -4.10
C THR A 311 -24.50 -12.06 -2.72
N SER A 312 -23.67 -12.09 -1.68
CA SER A 312 -24.05 -11.80 -0.30
C SER A 312 -24.50 -10.34 -0.09
N SER A 313 -25.09 -10.06 1.07
CA SER A 313 -25.58 -8.74 1.49
C SER A 313 -25.19 -8.45 2.94
N GLY A 314 -25.34 -7.20 3.38
CA GLY A 314 -25.10 -6.76 4.75
C GLY A 314 -23.69 -7.11 5.25
N ASN A 315 -23.60 -7.72 6.42
CA ASN A 315 -22.32 -8.04 7.04
C ASN A 315 -21.44 -9.01 6.23
N GLU A 316 -22.03 -9.97 5.54
CA GLU A 316 -21.25 -10.90 4.71
C GLU A 316 -20.69 -10.19 3.47
N LEU A 317 -21.42 -9.24 2.90
CA LEU A 317 -20.90 -8.37 1.84
C LEU A 317 -19.78 -7.45 2.38
N ARG A 318 -19.94 -6.89 3.57
CA ARG A 318 -18.89 -6.10 4.24
C ARG A 318 -17.61 -6.89 4.40
N LYS A 319 -17.68 -8.15 4.84
CA LYS A 319 -16.52 -9.04 4.96
C LYS A 319 -15.88 -9.31 3.59
N ALA A 320 -16.69 -9.53 2.57
CA ALA A 320 -16.19 -9.74 1.20
C ALA A 320 -15.47 -8.50 0.66
N ILE A 321 -16.02 -7.29 0.84
CA ILE A 321 -15.37 -6.03 0.43
C ILE A 321 -14.03 -5.84 1.16
N ARG A 322 -13.98 -6.10 2.47
CA ARG A 322 -12.75 -5.99 3.27
C ARG A 322 -11.68 -7.00 2.85
N LEU A 323 -12.10 -8.23 2.49
CA LEU A 323 -11.19 -9.22 1.93
C LEU A 323 -10.67 -8.80 0.56
N GLU A 324 -11.56 -8.31 -0.31
CA GLU A 324 -11.18 -7.84 -1.64
C GLU A 324 -10.17 -6.69 -1.56
N ARG A 325 -10.40 -5.70 -0.67
CA ARG A 325 -9.43 -4.64 -0.41
C ARG A 325 -8.08 -5.18 0.06
N ARG A 326 -8.09 -6.21 0.91
CA ARG A 326 -6.85 -6.86 1.37
C ARG A 326 -6.07 -7.49 0.23
N LEU A 327 -6.75 -8.21 -0.68
CA LEU A 327 -6.11 -8.92 -1.78
C LEU A 327 -5.70 -7.97 -2.91
N GLU A 328 -6.58 -7.06 -3.28
CA GLU A 328 -6.36 -6.11 -4.36
C GLU A 328 -5.24 -5.11 -4.02
N LEU A 329 -5.28 -4.54 -2.82
CA LEU A 329 -4.41 -3.44 -2.39
C LEU A 329 -3.23 -3.91 -1.51
N ALA A 330 -2.92 -5.20 -1.51
CA ALA A 330 -1.76 -5.72 -0.79
C ALA A 330 -0.48 -4.99 -1.23
N TRP A 331 0.36 -4.58 -0.26
CA TRP A 331 1.59 -3.83 -0.49
C TRP A 331 1.44 -2.39 -1.02
N GLU A 332 0.24 -1.86 -1.09
CA GLU A 332 -0.03 -0.47 -1.47
C GLU A 332 -0.24 0.44 -0.24
N GLN A 333 0.28 0.04 0.90
CA GLN A 333 0.31 0.79 2.17
C GLN A 333 -1.08 1.14 2.73
N ASN A 334 -2.15 0.47 2.29
CA ASN A 334 -3.52 0.72 2.76
C ASN A 334 -3.88 -0.10 4.00
N ARG A 335 -3.35 -1.33 4.14
CA ARG A 335 -3.81 -2.33 5.11
C ARG A 335 -3.82 -1.87 6.55
N ILE A 336 -2.76 -1.22 7.01
CA ILE A 336 -2.65 -0.77 8.41
C ILE A 336 -3.78 0.21 8.78
N TYR A 337 -4.13 1.10 7.87
CA TYR A 337 -5.17 2.10 8.09
C TYR A 337 -6.57 1.48 8.01
N ASP A 338 -6.78 0.54 7.10
CA ASP A 338 -8.04 -0.21 6.99
C ASP A 338 -8.32 -0.97 8.28
N ILE A 339 -7.37 -1.74 8.82
CA ILE A 339 -7.59 -2.49 10.08
C ILE A 339 -7.65 -1.61 11.33
N ARG A 340 -7.08 -0.39 11.30
CA ARG A 340 -7.25 0.60 12.37
C ARG A 340 -8.65 1.21 12.39
N ARG A 341 -9.26 1.46 11.23
CA ARG A 341 -10.60 2.06 11.14
C ARG A 341 -11.74 1.04 11.26
N TRP A 342 -11.56 -0.19 10.74
CA TRP A 342 -12.58 -1.23 10.80
C TRP A 342 -12.75 -1.80 12.21
N THR A 343 -13.99 -2.18 12.49
CA THR A 343 -14.38 -2.95 13.70
C THR A 343 -14.90 -4.34 13.30
N ASP A 344 -14.81 -5.28 14.21
CA ASP A 344 -15.53 -6.55 14.11
C ASP A 344 -17.01 -6.39 14.51
N ASP A 345 -17.78 -7.48 14.49
CA ASP A 345 -19.20 -7.50 14.82
C ASP A 345 -19.48 -7.13 16.31
N ASN A 346 -18.46 -7.12 17.16
CA ASN A 346 -18.54 -6.71 18.57
C ASN A 346 -18.04 -5.27 18.80
N GLY A 347 -17.71 -4.55 17.75
CA GLY A 347 -17.20 -3.18 17.82
C GLY A 347 -15.72 -3.04 18.18
N LYS A 348 -14.97 -4.15 18.30
CA LYS A 348 -13.54 -4.14 18.58
C LYS A 348 -12.75 -3.83 17.29
N LYS A 349 -11.74 -2.99 17.39
CA LYS A 349 -10.87 -2.64 16.24
C LYS A 349 -10.18 -3.88 15.68
N MET A 350 -10.21 -4.05 14.34
CA MET A 350 -9.61 -5.19 13.65
C MET A 350 -8.11 -5.31 13.94
N ILE A 351 -7.40 -4.20 14.07
CA ILE A 351 -5.98 -4.21 14.41
C ILE A 351 -5.72 -4.86 15.78
N CYS A 352 -6.62 -4.69 16.75
CA CYS A 352 -6.50 -5.33 18.07
C CYS A 352 -6.68 -6.85 17.99
N ASN A 353 -7.53 -7.32 17.05
CA ASN A 353 -7.73 -8.75 16.81
C ASN A 353 -6.51 -9.39 16.12
N LEU A 354 -5.74 -8.61 15.38
CA LEU A 354 -4.54 -9.07 14.68
C LEU A 354 -3.27 -8.88 15.53
N MET A 355 -3.03 -7.68 16.03
CA MET A 355 -1.75 -7.27 16.61
C MET A 355 -1.82 -7.02 18.13
N GLY A 356 -3.00 -7.13 18.77
CA GLY A 356 -3.14 -7.05 20.21
C GLY A 356 -2.45 -8.23 20.93
N ALA A 357 -2.36 -8.17 22.26
CA ALA A 357 -1.66 -9.18 23.08
C ALA A 357 -2.08 -10.64 22.77
N ASN A 358 -3.40 -10.85 22.48
CA ASN A 358 -3.95 -12.14 22.05
C ASN A 358 -4.33 -12.16 20.56
N GLY A 359 -3.71 -11.31 19.75
CA GLY A 359 -3.99 -11.23 18.32
C GLY A 359 -3.43 -12.41 17.53
N THR A 360 -3.88 -12.55 16.29
CA THR A 360 -3.52 -13.66 15.41
C THR A 360 -2.26 -13.41 14.57
N PHE A 361 -1.67 -12.21 14.62
CA PHE A 361 -0.44 -11.91 13.90
C PHE A 361 0.71 -12.74 14.45
N VAL A 362 1.45 -13.39 13.58
CA VAL A 362 2.64 -14.20 13.91
C VAL A 362 3.87 -13.54 13.30
N LYS A 363 4.88 -13.33 14.12
CA LYS A 363 6.19 -12.87 13.66
C LYS A 363 6.98 -14.08 13.17
N TYR A 364 7.50 -13.98 11.95
CA TYR A 364 8.40 -15.00 11.44
C TYR A 364 9.63 -15.15 12.32
N ASN A 365 9.95 -16.38 12.60
CA ASN A 365 11.24 -16.76 13.11
C ASN A 365 11.77 -17.93 12.27
N THR A 366 13.04 -17.93 11.93
CA THR A 366 13.67 -19.04 11.20
C THR A 366 14.37 -19.91 12.23
N ASP A 367 14.12 -21.21 12.25
CA ASP A 367 14.96 -22.13 12.99
C ASP A 367 16.36 -22.18 12.36
N PRO A 368 17.42 -21.76 13.06
CA PRO A 368 18.76 -21.78 12.52
C PRO A 368 19.25 -23.20 12.16
N ALA A 369 18.67 -24.22 12.79
CA ALA A 369 19.09 -25.61 12.62
C ALA A 369 18.39 -26.29 11.44
N THR A 370 17.07 -26.10 11.30
CA THR A 370 16.28 -26.77 10.26
C THR A 370 16.06 -25.90 9.04
N ARG A 371 16.20 -24.57 9.20
CA ARG A 371 15.81 -23.55 8.19
C ARG A 371 14.37 -23.70 7.72
N ASP A 372 13.53 -24.31 8.50
CA ASP A 372 12.14 -24.59 8.17
C ASP A 372 11.29 -23.35 8.44
N ILE A 373 11.00 -22.59 7.37
CA ILE A 373 10.28 -21.32 7.42
C ILE A 373 8.77 -21.49 7.48
N TYR A 374 8.25 -22.66 7.14
CA TYR A 374 6.80 -22.89 7.01
C TYR A 374 6.15 -23.30 8.33
N GLU A 375 6.85 -23.99 9.20
CA GLU A 375 6.32 -24.45 10.48
C GLU A 375 6.14 -23.32 11.50
N TRP A 376 6.89 -22.23 11.38
CA TRP A 376 6.99 -21.16 12.38
C TRP A 376 5.89 -20.10 12.27
N GLU A 377 5.26 -19.99 11.11
CA GLU A 377 4.20 -18.99 10.91
C GLU A 377 2.96 -19.27 11.77
N ASN A 378 2.72 -20.54 12.09
CA ASN A 378 1.52 -21.00 12.80
C ASN A 378 1.77 -21.42 14.25
N GLN A 379 3.00 -21.44 14.75
CA GLN A 379 3.34 -22.02 16.05
C GLN A 379 3.69 -21.03 17.16
N GLY A 380 3.79 -19.71 16.84
CA GLY A 380 4.17 -18.72 17.84
C GLY A 380 3.09 -18.51 18.89
N GLU A 381 3.43 -18.70 20.16
CA GLU A 381 2.64 -18.19 21.29
C GLU A 381 2.45 -16.68 21.16
N ALA A 382 1.36 -16.14 21.71
CA ALA A 382 1.10 -14.69 21.66
C ALA A 382 2.25 -13.85 22.23
N SER A 383 2.99 -14.40 23.20
CA SER A 383 4.19 -13.82 23.82
C SER A 383 5.39 -13.66 22.86
N ASP A 384 5.47 -14.50 21.82
CA ASP A 384 6.63 -14.53 20.92
C ASP A 384 6.51 -13.56 19.73
N LYS A 385 5.35 -12.93 19.57
CA LYS A 385 5.09 -12.00 18.46
C LYS A 385 5.97 -10.74 18.50
N GLY A 386 6.43 -10.35 19.67
CA GLY A 386 7.14 -9.09 19.89
C GLY A 386 6.30 -7.85 19.53
N ILE A 387 4.98 -8.04 19.37
CA ILE A 387 4.00 -7.03 19.02
C ILE A 387 2.83 -7.18 19.99
N SER A 388 2.54 -6.10 20.71
CA SER A 388 1.38 -5.99 21.59
C SER A 388 0.75 -4.62 21.37
N PHE A 389 -0.13 -4.54 20.37
CA PHE A 389 -0.86 -3.32 20.03
C PHE A 389 -1.80 -2.93 21.17
N ASN A 390 -1.62 -1.72 21.69
CA ASN A 390 -2.49 -1.12 22.69
C ASN A 390 -3.35 -0.02 22.04
N GLU A 391 -4.67 -0.21 22.01
CA GLU A 391 -5.60 0.73 21.36
C GLU A 391 -5.52 2.15 21.91
N ASN A 392 -5.27 2.31 23.21
CA ASN A 392 -5.19 3.62 23.84
C ASN A 392 -3.88 4.38 23.54
N ARG A 393 -2.91 3.71 22.89
CA ARG A 393 -1.59 4.30 22.58
C ARG A 393 -1.28 4.21 21.08
N ASP A 394 -1.42 3.03 20.48
CA ASP A 394 -0.79 2.68 19.21
C ASP A 394 -1.67 2.98 17.98
N MET A 395 -2.87 3.58 18.20
CA MET A 395 -3.71 4.04 17.10
C MET A 395 -3.03 5.12 16.26
N VAL A 396 -2.12 5.88 16.86
CA VAL A 396 -1.25 6.86 16.20
C VAL A 396 0.18 6.68 16.69
N PHE A 397 1.14 7.11 15.89
CA PHE A 397 2.54 7.09 16.25
C PHE A 397 2.86 8.20 17.27
N PRO A 398 3.96 8.05 18.06
CA PRO A 398 4.45 9.11 18.89
C PRO A 398 4.89 10.31 18.04
N ILE A 399 4.65 11.52 18.57
CA ILE A 399 5.25 12.72 18.00
C ILE A 399 6.77 12.61 18.19
N PRO A 400 7.57 12.84 17.15
CA PRO A 400 9.03 12.80 17.27
C PRO A 400 9.54 13.73 18.38
N LEU A 401 10.43 13.23 19.23
CA LEU A 401 10.96 14.01 20.33
C LEU A 401 11.62 15.32 19.87
N TYR A 402 12.20 15.29 18.67
CA TYR A 402 12.80 16.48 18.05
C TYR A 402 11.77 17.62 17.90
N GLU A 403 10.58 17.32 17.40
CA GLU A 403 9.50 18.32 17.24
C GLU A 403 9.04 18.91 18.58
N ILE A 404 8.91 18.06 19.60
CA ILE A 404 8.55 18.50 20.96
C ILE A 404 9.63 19.44 21.52
N THR A 405 10.89 19.07 21.34
CA THR A 405 12.03 19.85 21.87
C THR A 405 12.17 21.19 21.15
N MET A 406 12.08 21.18 19.81
CA MET A 406 12.23 22.38 18.98
C MET A 406 11.10 23.40 19.20
N SER A 407 9.90 22.92 19.55
CA SER A 407 8.75 23.76 19.87
C SER A 407 8.77 24.32 21.33
N ASN A 408 9.85 24.07 22.10
CA ASN A 408 9.90 24.38 23.52
C ASN A 408 8.72 23.79 24.32
N GLY A 409 8.22 22.62 23.91
CA GLY A 409 7.12 21.90 24.57
C GLY A 409 5.71 22.43 24.24
N SER A 410 5.56 23.36 23.29
CA SER A 410 4.24 23.78 22.80
C SER A 410 3.55 22.68 21.99
N ILE A 411 4.32 21.81 21.34
CA ILE A 411 3.85 20.56 20.75
C ILE A 411 3.93 19.46 21.80
N THR A 412 2.81 18.88 22.17
CA THR A 412 2.71 17.82 23.19
C THR A 412 2.67 16.44 22.56
N GLN A 413 3.07 15.44 23.33
CA GLN A 413 3.05 14.03 22.92
C GLN A 413 1.60 13.49 22.76
N ASN A 414 1.44 12.45 21.97
CA ASN A 414 0.19 11.69 21.88
C ASN A 414 -0.07 10.90 23.18
N PRO A 415 -1.34 10.72 23.58
CA PRO A 415 -1.68 9.96 24.77
C PRO A 415 -1.04 8.56 24.78
N GLY A 416 -0.54 8.14 25.94
CA GLY A 416 0.08 6.83 26.13
C GLY A 416 1.53 6.70 25.69
N TRP A 417 2.13 7.75 25.12
CA TRP A 417 3.52 7.80 24.68
C TRP A 417 4.44 8.66 25.57
N ASN A 418 3.94 9.05 26.74
CA ASN A 418 4.70 9.86 27.71
C ASN A 418 5.74 9.01 28.46
#